data_06cd51645d49fb3d656ead5ec0c9caca
#
_entry.id   06cd51645d49fb3d656ead5ec0c9caca
#
_cell.length_a   1.000
_cell.length_b   1.000
_cell.length_c   1.000
_cell.angle_alpha   90.00
_cell.angle_beta   90.00
_cell.angle_gamma   90.00
#
_symmetry.space_group_name_H-M   'P 1'
#
loop_
_entity.id
_entity.type
_entity.pdbx_description
1 polymer ?
#
loop_
_entity_poly.entity_id
_entity_poly.type
_entity_poly.pdbx_seq_one_letter_code
_entity_poly.pdbx_strand_id
1 'polypeptide(L)'
;MREFIKVHQFNVYSVNHPVQIALAKYLEEPKHYNLLPEFFQNKRDFFLTAIATSNFSFKPTDATYFQTLDYSSISNERDVDFAKRLTIEAGIASIPMSVFNKNQQDNKTLRFCFAKTDETLLKAAKILNKL
;
A
#
# COMPACT_ATOMS: atom_id res chain seq x y z
N MET A 1 -12.56 -22.94 -18.84
CA MET A 1 -11.95 -23.59 -17.65
C MET A 1 -11.10 -24.84 -18.00
N ARG A 2 -11.60 -25.82 -18.77
CA ARG A 2 -10.87 -27.06 -19.09
C ARG A 2 -9.51 -26.82 -19.78
N GLU A 3 -9.44 -25.94 -20.76
CA GLU A 3 -8.19 -25.59 -21.47
C GLU A 3 -7.22 -24.80 -20.58
N PHE A 4 -7.75 -23.96 -19.71
CA PHE A 4 -6.95 -23.26 -18.70
C PHE A 4 -6.25 -24.23 -17.74
N ILE A 5 -6.97 -25.26 -17.27
CA ILE A 5 -6.39 -26.30 -16.39
C ILE A 5 -5.26 -27.05 -17.10
N LYS A 6 -5.43 -27.38 -18.39
CA LYS A 6 -4.38 -28.05 -19.18
C LYS A 6 -3.11 -27.22 -19.29
N VAL A 7 -3.23 -25.91 -19.55
CA VAL A 7 -2.08 -25.00 -19.60
C VAL A 7 -1.43 -24.87 -18.23
N HIS A 8 -2.24 -24.69 -17.20
CA HIS A 8 -1.78 -24.50 -15.83
C HIS A 8 -0.95 -25.67 -15.31
N GLN A 9 -1.37 -26.92 -15.57
CA GLN A 9 -0.66 -28.11 -15.10
C GLN A 9 0.76 -28.23 -15.64
N PHE A 10 1.04 -27.69 -16.84
CA PHE A 10 2.39 -27.68 -17.44
C PHE A 10 3.20 -26.46 -17.04
N ASN A 11 2.55 -25.37 -16.64
CA ASN A 11 3.21 -24.13 -16.26
C ASN A 11 3.69 -24.16 -14.81
N VAL A 12 2.87 -24.61 -13.89
CA VAL A 12 3.18 -24.61 -12.45
C VAL A 12 3.74 -25.94 -11.97
N TYR A 13 3.31 -27.06 -12.54
CA TYR A 13 3.64 -28.43 -12.21
C TYR A 13 3.34 -28.79 -10.75
N SER A 14 4.04 -28.20 -9.78
CA SER A 14 3.79 -28.38 -8.35
C SER A 14 4.04 -27.11 -7.55
N VAL A 15 3.33 -26.97 -6.44
CA VAL A 15 3.56 -25.89 -5.48
C VAL A 15 4.83 -26.17 -4.67
N ASN A 16 5.54 -25.12 -4.27
CA ASN A 16 6.75 -25.23 -3.47
C ASN A 16 6.49 -25.98 -2.15
N HIS A 17 6.96 -27.22 -2.04
CA HIS A 17 6.69 -28.12 -0.92
C HIS A 17 7.22 -27.60 0.43
N PRO A 18 8.47 -27.11 0.56
CA PRO A 18 8.96 -26.51 1.80
C PRO A 18 8.10 -25.36 2.32
N VAL A 19 7.60 -24.50 1.41
CA VAL A 19 6.71 -23.38 1.79
C VAL A 19 5.37 -23.90 2.32
N GLN A 20 4.79 -24.95 1.72
CA GLN A 20 3.55 -25.54 2.22
C GLN A 20 3.72 -26.10 3.65
N ILE A 21 4.82 -26.82 3.92
CA ILE A 21 5.11 -27.33 5.28
C ILE A 21 5.30 -26.19 6.27
N ALA A 22 6.02 -25.14 5.90
CA ALA A 22 6.24 -23.97 6.75
C ALA A 22 4.92 -23.24 7.06
N LEU A 23 4.07 -23.04 6.05
CA LEU A 23 2.75 -22.43 6.24
C LEU A 23 1.82 -23.29 7.11
N ALA A 24 1.81 -24.61 6.90
CA ALA A 24 1.02 -25.52 7.72
C ALA A 24 1.38 -25.36 9.20
N LYS A 25 2.66 -25.41 9.54
CA LYS A 25 3.15 -25.20 10.91
C LYS A 25 2.84 -23.80 11.44
N TYR A 26 3.02 -22.75 10.61
CA TYR A 26 2.73 -21.38 11.01
C TYR A 26 1.25 -21.18 11.37
N LEU A 27 0.34 -21.82 10.64
CA LEU A 27 -1.10 -21.71 10.84
C LEU A 27 -1.62 -22.52 12.05
N GLU A 28 -0.82 -23.40 12.65
CA GLU A 28 -1.17 -24.10 13.91
C GLU A 28 -1.36 -23.13 15.08
N GLU A 29 -0.74 -21.93 15.01
CA GLU A 29 -0.87 -20.91 16.04
C GLU A 29 -1.78 -19.74 15.58
N PRO A 30 -3.04 -19.70 16.01
CA PRO A 30 -4.01 -18.66 15.60
C PRO A 30 -3.55 -17.23 15.86
N LYS A 31 -2.67 -17.00 16.86
CA LYS A 31 -2.13 -15.67 17.15
C LYS A 31 -1.38 -15.04 15.96
N HIS A 32 -0.75 -15.86 15.09
CA HIS A 32 0.02 -15.38 13.96
C HIS A 32 -0.82 -14.65 12.90
N TYR A 33 -2.14 -14.91 12.86
CA TYR A 33 -3.03 -14.28 11.89
C TYR A 33 -4.20 -13.53 12.53
N ASN A 34 -4.64 -13.92 13.73
CA ASN A 34 -5.74 -13.23 14.43
C ASN A 34 -5.35 -11.82 14.91
N LEU A 35 -4.05 -11.56 15.14
CA LEU A 35 -3.54 -10.25 15.56
C LEU A 35 -3.22 -9.31 14.41
N LEU A 36 -3.27 -9.75 13.16
CA LEU A 36 -2.97 -8.93 11.99
C LEU A 36 -3.89 -7.70 11.84
N PRO A 37 -5.20 -7.78 12.09
CA PRO A 37 -6.06 -6.59 12.02
C PRO A 37 -5.62 -5.49 12.97
N GLU A 38 -5.36 -5.81 14.23
CA GLU A 38 -4.87 -4.85 15.22
C GLU A 38 -3.49 -4.31 14.87
N PHE A 39 -2.58 -5.17 14.42
CA PHE A 39 -1.25 -4.77 13.98
C PHE A 39 -1.32 -3.73 12.86
N PHE A 40 -2.10 -3.97 11.82
CA PHE A 40 -2.22 -3.03 10.70
C PHE A 40 -3.02 -1.77 11.05
N GLN A 41 -4.00 -1.87 11.94
CA GLN A 41 -4.70 -0.70 12.47
C GLN A 41 -3.73 0.22 13.20
N ASN A 42 -2.90 -0.31 14.10
CA ASN A 42 -1.91 0.46 14.83
C ASN A 42 -0.90 1.13 13.88
N LYS A 43 -0.44 0.42 12.82
CA LYS A 43 0.44 0.98 11.79
C LYS A 43 -0.22 2.11 11.01
N ARG A 44 -1.49 1.95 10.62
CA ARG A 44 -2.27 3.00 9.96
C ARG A 44 -2.38 4.23 10.83
N ASP A 45 -2.83 4.05 12.08
CA ASP A 45 -3.10 5.15 12.99
C ASP A 45 -1.81 5.90 13.34
N PHE A 46 -0.69 5.17 13.50
CA PHE A 46 0.64 5.75 13.66
C PHE A 46 1.03 6.61 12.45
N PHE A 47 0.88 6.08 11.23
CA PHE A 47 1.20 6.83 10.01
C PHE A 47 0.33 8.08 9.85
N LEU A 48 -1.00 7.95 10.05
CA LEU A 48 -1.93 9.06 9.93
C LEU A 48 -1.67 10.17 10.97
N THR A 49 -1.35 9.77 12.20
CA THR A 49 -0.93 10.72 13.24
C THR A 49 0.35 11.46 12.84
N ALA A 50 1.32 10.74 12.28
CA ALA A 50 2.60 11.34 11.87
C ALA A 50 2.47 12.35 10.72
N ILE A 51 1.45 12.20 9.84
CA ILE A 51 1.19 13.11 8.71
C ILE A 51 0.05 14.11 8.97
N ALA A 52 -0.49 14.18 10.19
CA ALA A 52 -1.66 14.99 10.51
C ALA A 52 -1.46 16.50 10.28
N THR A 53 -0.21 16.97 10.22
CA THR A 53 0.14 18.38 9.95
C THR A 53 0.46 18.66 8.49
N SER A 54 0.40 17.65 7.62
CA SER A 54 0.64 17.82 6.19
C SER A 54 -0.53 18.50 5.49
N ASN A 55 -0.28 19.02 4.29
CA ASN A 55 -1.32 19.56 3.41
C ASN A 55 -2.12 18.49 2.66
N PHE A 56 -1.85 17.20 2.87
CA PHE A 56 -2.68 16.13 2.34
C PHE A 56 -3.99 16.01 3.12
N SER A 57 -5.09 15.79 2.42
CA SER A 57 -6.35 15.41 3.06
C SER A 57 -6.59 13.91 2.92
N PHE A 58 -7.22 13.31 3.93
CA PHE A 58 -7.47 11.86 3.94
C PHE A 58 -8.62 11.49 4.87
N LYS A 59 -9.24 10.37 4.53
CA LYS A 59 -10.10 9.61 5.44
C LYS A 59 -9.37 8.31 5.78
N PRO A 60 -9.29 7.89 7.05
CA PRO A 60 -8.69 6.62 7.42
C PRO A 60 -9.29 5.47 6.61
N THR A 61 -8.43 4.61 6.03
CA THR A 61 -8.90 3.42 5.33
C THR A 61 -9.45 2.38 6.30
N ASP A 62 -10.53 1.71 5.93
CA ASP A 62 -11.17 0.69 6.77
C ASP A 62 -10.45 -0.66 6.71
N ALA A 63 -9.66 -0.90 5.65
CA ALA A 63 -9.01 -2.20 5.42
C ALA A 63 -7.71 -2.04 4.62
N THR A 64 -7.00 -3.12 4.44
CA THR A 64 -5.70 -3.22 3.75
C THR A 64 -4.54 -2.60 4.53
N TYR A 65 -3.40 -2.45 3.88
CA TYR A 65 -2.18 -1.79 4.38
C TYR A 65 -1.79 -0.57 3.51
N PHE A 66 -2.80 -0.01 2.82
CA PHE A 66 -2.65 1.18 1.99
C PHE A 66 -3.53 2.31 2.51
N GLN A 67 -3.02 3.52 2.42
CA GLN A 67 -3.76 4.74 2.68
C GLN A 67 -3.78 5.61 1.41
N THR A 68 -4.96 6.06 1.03
CA THR A 68 -5.12 7.05 -0.03
C THR A 68 -5.08 8.45 0.55
N LEU A 69 -4.24 9.30 -0.02
CA LEU A 69 -4.10 10.71 0.34
C LEU A 69 -4.48 11.58 -0.87
N ASP A 70 -5.30 12.58 -0.64
CA ASP A 70 -5.66 13.62 -1.60
C ASP A 70 -4.61 14.74 -1.52
N TYR A 71 -4.05 15.12 -2.66
CA TYR A 71 -3.02 16.16 -2.79
C TYR A 71 -3.52 17.42 -3.53
N SER A 72 -4.81 17.57 -3.74
CA SER A 72 -5.41 18.65 -4.52
C SER A 72 -5.05 20.05 -4.01
N SER A 73 -4.76 20.19 -2.70
CA SER A 73 -4.28 21.44 -2.10
C SER A 73 -2.79 21.71 -2.30
N ILE A 74 -2.02 20.71 -2.77
CA ILE A 74 -0.56 20.76 -2.90
C ILE A 74 -0.13 21.05 -4.34
N SER A 75 -0.78 20.39 -5.31
CA SER A 75 -0.37 20.46 -6.72
C SER A 75 -1.54 20.27 -7.69
N ASN A 76 -1.47 20.99 -8.80
CA ASN A 76 -2.37 20.80 -9.95
C ASN A 76 -1.87 19.76 -10.97
N GLU A 77 -0.69 19.16 -10.73
CA GLU A 77 -0.15 18.10 -11.58
C GLU A 77 -1.10 16.90 -11.63
N ARG A 78 -1.03 16.12 -12.72
CA ARG A 78 -1.68 14.81 -12.77
C ARG A 78 -1.05 13.87 -11.76
N ASP A 79 -1.85 12.95 -11.22
CA ASP A 79 -1.38 12.01 -10.19
C ASP A 79 -0.17 11.16 -10.61
N VAL A 80 -0.09 10.76 -11.89
CA VAL A 80 1.07 10.04 -12.45
C VAL A 80 2.33 10.91 -12.43
N ASP A 81 2.22 12.17 -12.80
CA ASP A 81 3.36 13.09 -12.87
C ASP A 81 3.81 13.50 -11.46
N PHE A 82 2.85 13.78 -10.57
CA PHE A 82 3.14 14.07 -9.17
C PHE A 82 3.78 12.87 -8.45
N ALA A 83 3.31 11.64 -8.67
CA ALA A 83 3.93 10.44 -8.11
C ALA A 83 5.38 10.24 -8.59
N LYS A 84 5.65 10.50 -9.87
CA LYS A 84 7.03 10.47 -10.41
C LYS A 84 7.92 11.52 -9.76
N ARG A 85 7.42 12.76 -9.66
CA ARG A 85 8.17 13.86 -9.03
C ARG A 85 8.46 13.58 -7.57
N LEU A 86 7.49 13.10 -6.79
CA LEU A 86 7.71 12.68 -5.40
C LEU A 86 8.78 11.60 -5.28
N THR A 87 8.81 10.65 -6.21
CA THR A 87 9.81 9.59 -6.19
C THR A 87 11.21 10.12 -6.51
N ILE A 88 11.34 10.99 -7.51
CA ILE A 88 12.63 11.50 -7.98
C ILE A 88 13.19 12.57 -7.04
N GLU A 89 12.37 13.52 -6.62
CA GLU A 89 12.82 14.71 -5.87
C GLU A 89 12.76 14.52 -4.35
N ALA A 90 11.74 13.82 -3.86
CA ALA A 90 11.50 13.63 -2.43
C ALA A 90 11.88 12.23 -1.91
N GLY A 91 12.16 11.28 -2.81
CA GLY A 91 12.50 9.90 -2.42
C GLY A 91 11.35 9.10 -1.83
N ILE A 92 10.10 9.50 -2.11
CA ILE A 92 8.89 8.81 -1.65
C ILE A 92 8.14 8.21 -2.85
N ALA A 93 8.03 6.89 -2.87
CA ALA A 93 7.24 6.19 -3.87
C ALA A 93 5.77 6.10 -3.43
N SER A 94 4.86 6.44 -4.35
CA SER A 94 3.42 6.32 -4.21
C SER A 94 2.82 5.75 -5.50
N ILE A 95 1.57 5.32 -5.43
CA ILE A 95 0.88 4.78 -6.60
C ILE A 95 -0.24 5.75 -6.98
N PRO A 96 -0.23 6.29 -8.23
CA PRO A 96 -1.30 7.15 -8.72
C PRO A 96 -2.58 6.35 -8.88
N MET A 97 -3.71 6.89 -8.41
CA MET A 97 -4.97 6.15 -8.40
C MET A 97 -5.67 6.13 -9.76
N SER A 98 -5.39 7.08 -10.65
CA SER A 98 -5.98 7.11 -12.00
C SER A 98 -5.68 5.86 -12.82
N VAL A 99 -4.55 5.19 -12.59
CA VAL A 99 -4.16 3.97 -13.32
C VAL A 99 -5.12 2.80 -13.12
N PHE A 100 -5.93 2.83 -12.06
CA PHE A 100 -6.96 1.83 -11.76
C PHE A 100 -8.34 2.23 -12.30
N ASN A 101 -8.52 3.47 -12.76
CA ASN A 101 -9.79 3.98 -13.26
C ASN A 101 -9.96 3.67 -14.74
N LYS A 102 -11.17 3.21 -15.14
CA LYS A 102 -11.48 2.82 -16.52
C LYS A 102 -11.10 3.90 -17.56
N ASN A 103 -11.31 5.17 -17.23
CA ASN A 103 -11.05 6.31 -18.10
C ASN A 103 -9.80 7.09 -17.69
N GLN A 104 -8.92 6.51 -16.87
CA GLN A 104 -7.76 7.19 -16.28
C GLN A 104 -8.12 8.53 -15.62
N GLN A 105 -9.32 8.61 -15.06
CA GLN A 105 -9.78 9.81 -14.36
C GLN A 105 -8.90 10.07 -13.15
N ASP A 106 -8.30 11.24 -13.13
CA ASP A 106 -7.48 11.72 -12.04
C ASP A 106 -8.34 12.45 -10.99
N ASN A 107 -8.39 11.90 -9.78
CA ASN A 107 -9.08 12.47 -8.62
C ASN A 107 -8.09 13.13 -7.65
N LYS A 108 -6.87 13.45 -8.09
CA LYS A 108 -5.80 14.03 -7.27
C LYS A 108 -5.44 13.18 -6.04
N THR A 109 -5.45 11.87 -6.19
CA THR A 109 -5.19 10.96 -5.09
C THR A 109 -4.02 10.03 -5.37
N LEU A 110 -3.20 9.83 -4.33
CA LEU A 110 -2.07 8.90 -4.32
C LEU A 110 -2.24 7.86 -3.23
N ARG A 111 -1.83 6.64 -3.51
CA ARG A 111 -1.89 5.52 -2.56
C ARG A 111 -0.51 5.25 -1.96
N PHE A 112 -0.42 5.27 -0.64
CA PHE A 112 0.78 5.00 0.13
C PHE A 112 0.65 3.68 0.91
N CYS A 113 1.75 2.94 1.02
CA CYS A 113 1.82 1.70 1.79
C CYS A 113 2.34 2.00 3.20
N PHE A 114 1.55 1.70 4.24
CA PHE A 114 1.98 1.84 5.63
C PHE A 114 2.49 0.52 6.26
N ALA A 115 2.54 -0.58 5.52
CA ALA A 115 3.19 -1.81 5.96
C ALA A 115 4.71 -1.67 5.92
N LYS A 116 5.25 -0.78 6.77
CA LYS A 116 6.67 -0.43 6.88
C LYS A 116 7.07 -0.38 8.36
N THR A 117 8.38 -0.27 8.61
CA THR A 117 8.87 0.01 9.97
C THR A 117 8.47 1.41 10.40
N ASP A 118 8.32 1.63 11.72
CA ASP A 118 7.97 2.96 12.26
C ASP A 118 8.99 4.02 11.86
N GLU A 119 10.27 3.66 11.85
CA GLU A 119 11.34 4.54 11.37
C GLU A 119 11.13 5.01 9.93
N THR A 120 10.75 4.08 9.04
CA THR A 120 10.46 4.40 7.63
C THR A 120 9.24 5.30 7.50
N LEU A 121 8.17 5.04 8.28
CA LEU A 121 6.96 5.86 8.31
C LEU A 121 7.26 7.27 8.82
N LEU A 122 8.07 7.42 9.86
CA LEU A 122 8.47 8.74 10.38
C LEU A 122 9.33 9.51 9.38
N LYS A 123 10.26 8.84 8.68
CA LYS A 123 11.05 9.49 7.62
C LYS A 123 10.15 9.99 6.49
N ALA A 124 9.20 9.18 6.05
CA ALA A 124 8.23 9.58 5.04
C ALA A 124 7.35 10.75 5.52
N ALA A 125 6.83 10.68 6.75
CA ALA A 125 6.00 11.72 7.32
C ALA A 125 6.72 13.08 7.40
N LYS A 126 8.01 13.09 7.77
CA LYS A 126 8.83 14.33 7.79
C LYS A 126 8.92 14.98 6.41
N ILE A 127 8.87 14.22 5.35
CA ILE A 127 8.91 14.75 3.98
C ILE A 127 7.52 15.20 3.57
N LEU A 128 6.48 14.37 3.81
CA LEU A 128 5.10 14.69 3.45
C LEU A 128 4.58 15.96 4.16
N ASN A 129 5.01 16.20 5.41
CA ASN A 129 4.65 17.40 6.16
C ASN A 129 5.32 18.70 5.66
N LYS A 130 6.25 18.61 4.70
CA LYS A 130 6.93 19.77 4.10
C LYS A 130 6.40 20.13 2.71
N LEU A 131 5.55 19.28 2.16
CA LEU A 131 4.91 19.52 0.87
C LEU A 131 3.66 20.38 1.07
#